data_c51f09fed4e91d930cf9c381a6f8d767
#
_entry.id   c51f09fed4e91d930cf9c381a6f8d767
#
_cell.length_a   1.000
_cell.length_b   1.000
_cell.length_c   1.000
_cell.angle_alpha   90.00
_cell.angle_beta   90.00
_cell.angle_gamma   90.00
#
_symmetry.space_group_name_H-M   'P 1'
#
loop_
_entity.id
_entity.type
_entity.pdbx_description
1 polymer ?
#
loop_
_entity_poly.entity_id
_entity_poly.type
_entity_poly.pdbx_seq_one_letter_code
_entity_poly.pdbx_strand_id
1 'polypeptide(L)'
;MSDSDLEAFRAETREWLEANCPPEMREPVRDEGDVYWGGRNASFKSDAQKAWFEACRDKGYTVPEWPKAYGGAGLTPPEGKILRQEMARINARPPLSSFGIWMLGPALLHFGTEGQKQKFLNEIARGEIRWCQGYSEPGSGSDLVSMQTFGEDKGDHWVVNGQKIWTSYADEADWIFCLVRTDKENKYQGITFMLFDMENEGVSTKPIKLISGNSPFCETFMDDVTVPKSYGEDIPGYVGEINRGWDVAKYLLGHEREMISATGGGDRASSLGAVTSRAGLLDPVLRAEMAMFDVDALSFTAMSEKFMDELKARIEAPLVTHLHA
;
A
#
# COMPACT_ATOMS: atom_id res chain seq x y z
N MET A 1 -4.17 20.77 17.35
CA MET A 1 -3.34 21.80 16.68
C MET A 1 -4.24 22.93 16.22
N SER A 2 -3.82 24.17 16.37
CA SER A 2 -4.54 25.33 15.86
C SER A 2 -4.31 25.50 14.34
N ASP A 3 -5.17 26.28 13.67
CA ASP A 3 -4.95 26.60 12.25
C ASP A 3 -3.61 27.31 12.03
N SER A 4 -3.18 28.13 13.00
CA SER A 4 -1.86 28.78 12.97
C SER A 4 -0.70 27.79 13.00
N ASP A 5 -0.82 26.69 13.76
CA ASP A 5 0.23 25.65 13.82
C ASP A 5 0.32 24.90 12.49
N LEU A 6 -0.82 24.63 11.85
CA LEU A 6 -0.88 23.96 10.53
C LEU A 6 -0.31 24.86 9.43
N GLU A 7 -0.53 26.17 9.47
CA GLU A 7 0.08 27.09 8.50
C GLU A 7 1.59 27.24 8.71
N ALA A 8 2.06 27.25 9.95
CA ALA A 8 3.50 27.23 10.25
C ALA A 8 4.14 25.94 9.74
N PHE A 9 3.50 24.78 9.98
CA PHE A 9 3.96 23.49 9.46
C PHE A 9 4.00 23.46 7.92
N ARG A 10 3.00 24.06 7.26
CA ARG A 10 2.97 24.19 5.79
C ARG A 10 4.16 24.99 5.26
N ALA A 11 4.47 26.12 5.91
CA ALA A 11 5.59 26.96 5.51
C ALA A 11 6.93 26.24 5.67
N GLU A 12 7.16 25.57 6.82
CA GLU A 12 8.35 24.75 7.06
C GLU A 12 8.48 23.60 6.05
N THR A 13 7.37 22.89 5.80
CA THR A 13 7.33 21.78 4.84
C THR A 13 7.69 22.25 3.43
N ARG A 14 7.16 23.39 3.02
CA ARG A 14 7.45 24.00 1.71
C ARG A 14 8.91 24.34 1.55
N GLU A 15 9.48 25.03 2.53
CA GLU A 15 10.91 25.41 2.53
C GLU A 15 11.80 24.14 2.46
N TRP A 16 11.49 23.14 3.28
CA TRP A 16 12.23 21.89 3.30
C TRP A 16 12.17 21.16 1.94
N LEU A 17 10.97 21.05 1.34
CA LEU A 17 10.79 20.40 0.04
C LEU A 17 11.54 21.12 -1.08
N GLU A 18 11.51 22.46 -1.08
CA GLU A 18 12.21 23.26 -2.08
C GLU A 18 13.73 23.13 -1.98
N ALA A 19 14.24 23.00 -0.75
CA ALA A 19 15.67 22.82 -0.48
C ALA A 19 16.18 21.40 -0.77
N ASN A 20 15.37 20.36 -0.58
CA ASN A 20 15.83 18.97 -0.58
C ASN A 20 15.34 18.13 -1.77
N CYS A 21 14.27 18.53 -2.48
CA CYS A 21 13.80 17.78 -3.63
C CYS A 21 14.55 18.22 -4.91
N PRO A 22 15.38 17.35 -5.52
CA PRO A 22 16.09 17.68 -6.75
C PRO A 22 15.13 17.98 -7.91
N PRO A 23 15.52 18.83 -8.89
CA PRO A 23 14.68 19.13 -10.03
C PRO A 23 14.22 17.89 -10.82
N GLU A 24 15.09 16.89 -10.99
CA GLU A 24 14.76 15.65 -11.71
C GLU A 24 13.66 14.85 -11.00
N MET A 25 13.52 14.99 -9.68
CA MET A 25 12.49 14.33 -8.88
C MET A 25 11.15 15.09 -8.88
N ARG A 26 11.07 16.24 -9.55
CA ARG A 26 9.84 17.04 -9.76
C ARG A 26 9.23 16.81 -11.14
N GLU A 27 9.76 15.88 -11.91
CA GLU A 27 9.21 15.49 -13.21
C GLU A 27 8.23 14.33 -13.10
N PRO A 28 7.25 14.21 -13.99
CA PRO A 28 6.34 13.08 -14.04
C PRO A 28 7.08 11.73 -14.16
N VAL A 29 6.52 10.68 -13.56
CA VAL A 29 6.99 9.30 -13.75
C VAL A 29 6.81 8.90 -15.22
N ARG A 30 7.87 8.43 -15.89
CA ARG A 30 7.90 8.02 -17.30
C ARG A 30 8.00 6.52 -17.47
N ASP A 31 8.71 5.86 -16.57
CA ASP A 31 8.94 4.42 -16.57
C ASP A 31 9.05 3.86 -15.14
N GLU A 32 9.10 2.54 -15.02
CA GLU A 32 9.16 1.86 -13.72
C GLU A 32 10.41 2.22 -12.89
N GLY A 33 11.56 2.49 -13.53
CA GLY A 33 12.78 2.91 -12.84
C GLY A 33 12.69 4.31 -12.20
N ASP A 34 11.71 5.12 -12.61
CA ASP A 34 11.44 6.42 -11.97
C ASP A 34 10.85 6.27 -10.56
N VAL A 35 10.38 5.07 -10.20
CA VAL A 35 9.81 4.75 -8.89
C VAL A 35 10.80 3.87 -8.12
N TYR A 36 11.26 4.32 -6.96
CA TYR A 36 12.13 3.52 -6.10
C TYR A 36 11.28 2.62 -5.19
N TRP A 37 11.50 1.31 -5.27
CA TRP A 37 10.74 0.30 -4.51
C TRP A 37 11.47 -0.26 -3.29
N GLY A 38 12.76 0.02 -3.16
CA GLY A 38 13.59 -0.58 -2.12
C GLY A 38 13.84 -2.07 -2.32
N GLY A 39 14.34 -2.73 -1.29
CA GLY A 39 14.65 -4.14 -1.27
C GLY A 39 16.15 -4.42 -1.23
N ARG A 40 16.52 -5.68 -0.91
CA ARG A 40 17.93 -6.10 -0.73
C ARG A 40 18.76 -6.00 -2.02
N ASN A 41 18.11 -6.08 -3.18
CA ASN A 41 18.75 -6.01 -4.49
C ASN A 41 18.44 -4.69 -5.23
N ALA A 42 17.87 -3.69 -4.53
CA ALA A 42 17.45 -2.44 -5.15
C ALA A 42 18.66 -1.59 -5.57
N SER A 43 18.48 -0.87 -6.67
CA SER A 43 19.44 0.13 -7.15
C SER A 43 18.72 1.44 -7.47
N PHE A 44 19.41 2.56 -7.29
CA PHE A 44 18.88 3.86 -7.69
C PHE A 44 19.13 4.11 -9.18
N LYS A 45 18.13 4.66 -9.86
CA LYS A 45 18.23 5.04 -11.28
C LYS A 45 19.20 6.22 -11.47
N SER A 46 19.30 7.11 -10.46
CA SER A 46 20.18 8.30 -10.50
C SER A 46 20.58 8.75 -9.11
N ASP A 47 21.62 9.58 -9.04
CA ASP A 47 22.05 10.24 -7.79
C ASP A 47 20.96 11.15 -7.22
N ALA A 48 20.16 11.78 -8.06
CA ALA A 48 19.02 12.60 -7.66
C ALA A 48 17.93 11.77 -6.96
N GLN A 49 17.61 10.58 -7.49
CA GLN A 49 16.67 9.65 -6.86
C GLN A 49 17.18 9.20 -5.50
N LYS A 50 18.47 8.86 -5.41
CA LYS A 50 19.12 8.46 -4.16
C LYS A 50 19.06 9.59 -3.13
N ALA A 51 19.50 10.79 -3.50
CA ALA A 51 19.53 11.95 -2.61
C ALA A 51 18.14 12.30 -2.08
N TRP A 52 17.11 12.24 -2.96
CA TRP A 52 15.73 12.48 -2.56
C TRP A 52 15.20 11.43 -1.58
N PHE A 53 15.44 10.15 -1.87
CA PHE A 53 15.09 9.07 -0.96
C PHE A 53 15.76 9.22 0.40
N GLU A 54 17.07 9.45 0.44
CA GLU A 54 17.84 9.60 1.68
C GLU A 54 17.35 10.80 2.50
N ALA A 55 17.12 11.95 1.88
CA ALA A 55 16.58 13.12 2.57
C ALA A 55 15.18 12.85 3.18
N CYS A 56 14.31 12.18 2.44
CA CYS A 56 12.99 11.81 2.94
C CYS A 56 13.04 10.75 4.04
N ARG A 57 13.92 9.73 3.90
CA ARG A 57 14.15 8.70 4.91
C ARG A 57 14.59 9.33 6.23
N ASP A 58 15.60 10.19 6.19
CA ASP A 58 16.19 10.82 7.37
C ASP A 58 15.21 11.79 8.07
N LYS A 59 14.25 12.36 7.33
CA LYS A 59 13.17 13.18 7.87
C LYS A 59 11.94 12.33 8.32
N GLY A 60 11.92 11.02 8.04
CA GLY A 60 10.79 10.12 8.28
C GLY A 60 9.64 10.29 7.27
N TYR A 61 9.90 10.91 6.13
CA TYR A 61 8.89 11.21 5.09
C TYR A 61 8.67 10.07 4.09
N THR A 62 9.37 8.95 4.21
CA THR A 62 9.03 7.71 3.52
C THR A 62 7.74 7.10 4.06
N VAL A 63 7.48 7.26 5.36
CA VAL A 63 6.27 6.79 6.08
C VAL A 63 5.81 7.86 7.09
N PRO A 64 5.38 9.04 6.63
CA PRO A 64 5.31 10.26 7.43
C PRO A 64 4.39 10.16 8.65
N GLU A 65 3.29 9.42 8.55
CA GLU A 65 2.29 9.28 9.63
C GLU A 65 2.60 8.12 10.60
N TRP A 66 3.62 7.29 10.30
CA TRP A 66 4.02 6.24 11.23
C TRP A 66 4.74 6.80 12.46
N PRO A 67 4.65 6.10 13.61
CA PRO A 67 5.41 6.48 14.80
C PRO A 67 6.92 6.61 14.52
N LYS A 68 7.57 7.57 15.18
CA LYS A 68 9.02 7.79 15.06
C LYS A 68 9.85 6.56 15.44
N ALA A 69 9.34 5.75 16.38
CA ALA A 69 9.97 4.49 16.80
C ALA A 69 10.12 3.47 15.64
N TYR A 70 9.36 3.63 14.57
CA TYR A 70 9.34 2.73 13.40
C TYR A 70 9.74 3.46 12.11
N GLY A 71 10.55 4.52 12.22
CA GLY A 71 11.11 5.22 11.07
C GLY A 71 10.21 6.30 10.45
N GLY A 72 9.03 6.56 11.00
CA GLY A 72 8.15 7.63 10.56
C GLY A 72 8.47 8.99 11.16
N ALA A 73 7.84 10.04 10.64
CA ALA A 73 7.93 11.39 11.21
C ALA A 73 6.94 11.62 12.37
N GLY A 74 5.97 10.72 12.57
CA GLY A 74 4.92 10.84 13.58
C GLY A 74 3.94 11.98 13.28
N LEU A 75 3.73 12.30 12.00
CA LEU A 75 2.81 13.34 11.59
C LEU A 75 1.36 12.96 11.93
N THR A 76 0.61 13.93 12.35
CA THR A 76 -0.86 13.80 12.44
C THR A 76 -1.48 13.75 11.05
N PRO A 77 -2.72 13.22 10.88
CA PRO A 77 -3.38 13.18 9.58
C PRO A 77 -3.51 14.55 8.88
N PRO A 78 -3.80 15.69 9.57
CA PRO A 78 -3.76 17.01 8.96
C PRO A 78 -2.37 17.41 8.44
N GLU A 79 -1.29 17.13 9.20
CA GLU A 79 0.10 17.39 8.76
C GLU A 79 0.48 16.51 7.56
N GLY A 80 0.13 15.22 7.60
CA GLY A 80 0.33 14.30 6.46
C GLY A 80 -0.39 14.77 5.19
N LYS A 81 -1.61 15.32 5.34
CA LYS A 81 -2.34 15.95 4.23
C LYS A 81 -1.60 17.16 3.67
N ILE A 82 -1.07 18.03 4.54
CA ILE A 82 -0.28 19.20 4.12
C ILE A 82 0.98 18.76 3.38
N LEU A 83 1.72 17.78 3.90
CA LEU A 83 2.92 17.23 3.23
C LEU A 83 2.57 16.75 1.81
N ARG A 84 1.51 15.95 1.65
CA ARG A 84 1.06 15.48 0.33
C ARG A 84 0.69 16.63 -0.62
N GLN A 85 0.03 17.67 -0.11
CA GLN A 85 -0.32 18.86 -0.91
C GLN A 85 0.91 19.62 -1.37
N GLU A 86 1.89 19.85 -0.49
CA GLU A 86 3.12 20.56 -0.85
C GLU A 86 4.02 19.74 -1.78
N MET A 87 4.08 18.40 -1.62
CA MET A 87 4.74 17.51 -2.58
C MET A 87 4.06 17.59 -3.97
N ALA A 88 2.73 17.54 -4.01
CA ALA A 88 1.98 17.68 -5.27
C ALA A 88 2.19 19.07 -5.93
N ARG A 89 2.29 20.15 -5.15
CA ARG A 89 2.54 21.51 -5.63
C ARG A 89 3.82 21.62 -6.48
N ILE A 90 4.86 20.88 -6.10
CA ILE A 90 6.14 20.86 -6.83
C ILE A 90 6.31 19.64 -7.74
N ASN A 91 5.26 18.85 -7.92
CA ASN A 91 5.27 17.55 -8.62
C ASN A 91 6.34 16.57 -8.09
N ALA A 92 6.65 16.60 -6.79
CA ALA A 92 7.63 15.69 -6.21
C ALA A 92 7.16 14.24 -6.34
N ARG A 93 8.03 13.38 -6.87
CA ARG A 93 7.79 11.94 -6.93
C ARG A 93 7.79 11.36 -5.51
N PRO A 94 7.00 10.29 -5.24
CA PRO A 94 7.12 9.55 -3.98
C PRO A 94 8.57 9.10 -3.77
N PRO A 95 9.14 9.29 -2.56
CA PRO A 95 10.54 8.90 -2.30
C PRO A 95 10.73 7.39 -2.25
N LEU A 96 9.69 6.66 -1.87
CA LEU A 96 9.67 5.20 -1.74
C LEU A 96 8.27 4.69 -2.04
N SER A 97 8.18 3.64 -2.85
CA SER A 97 6.96 2.87 -3.10
C SER A 97 7.13 1.47 -2.53
N SER A 98 6.14 0.96 -1.80
CA SER A 98 6.22 -0.39 -1.23
C SER A 98 4.86 -0.89 -0.77
N PHE A 99 4.53 -2.14 -1.08
CA PHE A 99 3.39 -2.84 -0.46
C PHE A 99 3.57 -2.98 1.07
N GLY A 100 4.81 -2.94 1.53
CA GLY A 100 5.12 -2.83 2.94
C GLY A 100 4.54 -1.56 3.59
N ILE A 101 4.53 -0.43 2.87
CA ILE A 101 4.00 0.84 3.38
C ILE A 101 2.47 0.84 3.37
N TRP A 102 1.86 0.46 2.25
CA TRP A 102 0.41 0.68 2.04
C TRP A 102 -0.46 -0.44 2.57
N MET A 103 0.08 -1.66 2.65
CA MET A 103 -0.67 -2.88 2.99
C MET A 103 -0.18 -3.49 4.29
N LEU A 104 1.04 -4.02 4.32
CA LEU A 104 1.55 -4.75 5.48
C LEU A 104 1.76 -3.86 6.70
N GLY A 105 2.29 -2.64 6.51
CA GLY A 105 2.59 -1.71 7.60
C GLY A 105 1.40 -1.39 8.49
N PRO A 106 0.25 -0.97 7.95
CA PRO A 106 -0.98 -0.81 8.73
C PRO A 106 -1.39 -2.07 9.50
N ALA A 107 -1.26 -3.25 8.88
CA ALA A 107 -1.57 -4.52 9.53
C ALA A 107 -0.58 -4.82 10.67
N LEU A 108 0.72 -4.59 10.48
CA LEU A 108 1.73 -4.74 11.54
C LEU A 108 1.53 -3.73 12.69
N LEU A 109 1.23 -2.47 12.37
CA LEU A 109 0.95 -1.45 13.38
C LEU A 109 -0.22 -1.85 14.29
N HIS A 110 -1.24 -2.52 13.73
CA HIS A 110 -2.44 -2.91 14.44
C HIS A 110 -2.32 -4.29 15.13
N PHE A 111 -1.82 -5.31 14.44
CA PHE A 111 -1.83 -6.71 14.89
C PHE A 111 -0.44 -7.26 15.23
N GLY A 112 0.64 -6.60 14.80
CA GLY A 112 2.00 -7.09 14.99
C GLY A 112 2.45 -7.03 16.45
N THR A 113 3.36 -7.92 16.81
CA THR A 113 4.09 -7.84 18.07
C THR A 113 5.09 -6.68 18.05
N GLU A 114 5.61 -6.28 19.21
CA GLU A 114 6.63 -5.22 19.25
C GLU A 114 7.90 -5.61 18.50
N GLY A 115 8.33 -6.88 18.62
CA GLY A 115 9.47 -7.40 17.87
C GLY A 115 9.27 -7.34 16.36
N GLN A 116 8.06 -7.71 15.86
CA GLN A 116 7.73 -7.56 14.45
C GLN A 116 7.76 -6.09 13.98
N LYS A 117 7.19 -5.19 14.78
CA LYS A 117 7.17 -3.75 14.46
C LYS A 117 8.58 -3.17 14.37
N GLN A 118 9.42 -3.47 15.38
CA GLN A 118 10.80 -2.99 15.40
C GLN A 118 11.62 -3.51 14.23
N LYS A 119 11.45 -4.77 13.86
CA LYS A 119 12.15 -5.35 12.72
C LYS A 119 11.58 -4.83 11.40
N PHE A 120 10.38 -5.22 11.06
CA PHE A 120 9.85 -5.06 9.71
C PHE A 120 9.45 -3.62 9.35
N LEU A 121 8.86 -2.85 10.29
CA LEU A 121 8.47 -1.48 9.98
C LEU A 121 9.69 -0.58 9.74
N ASN A 122 10.77 -0.75 10.55
CA ASN A 122 12.00 -0.01 10.33
C ASN A 122 12.67 -0.36 8.99
N GLU A 123 12.73 -1.65 8.64
CA GLU A 123 13.28 -2.09 7.35
C GLU A 123 12.45 -1.57 6.16
N ILE A 124 11.11 -1.56 6.29
CA ILE A 124 10.21 -0.96 5.29
C ILE A 124 10.46 0.55 5.15
N ALA A 125 10.49 1.29 6.26
CA ALA A 125 10.67 2.73 6.25
C ALA A 125 12.02 3.16 5.64
N ARG A 126 13.06 2.33 5.82
CA ARG A 126 14.39 2.53 5.26
C ARG A 126 14.56 1.98 3.84
N GLY A 127 13.52 1.40 3.25
CA GLY A 127 13.59 0.80 1.91
C GLY A 127 14.55 -0.39 1.80
N GLU A 128 14.81 -1.09 2.90
CA GLU A 128 15.75 -2.22 2.98
C GLU A 128 15.10 -3.56 2.62
N ILE A 129 13.76 -3.61 2.66
CA ILE A 129 12.97 -4.81 2.39
C ILE A 129 11.80 -4.50 1.45
N ARG A 130 11.66 -5.31 0.39
CA ARG A 130 10.55 -5.22 -0.57
C ARG A 130 9.57 -6.37 -0.35
N TRP A 131 8.29 -6.04 -0.23
CA TRP A 131 7.22 -7.00 0.04
C TRP A 131 6.34 -7.24 -1.17
N CYS A 132 5.82 -8.46 -1.32
CA CYS A 132 4.70 -8.78 -2.21
C CYS A 132 3.55 -9.43 -1.46
N GLN A 133 2.37 -9.48 -2.10
CA GLN A 133 1.12 -9.96 -1.52
C GLN A 133 0.72 -11.31 -2.12
N GLY A 134 0.64 -12.36 -1.31
CA GLY A 134 0.20 -13.70 -1.72
C GLY A 134 -1.25 -13.99 -1.29
N TYR A 135 -2.24 -13.46 -2.02
CA TYR A 135 -3.65 -13.64 -1.68
C TYR A 135 -4.37 -14.56 -2.67
N SER A 136 -4.65 -14.06 -3.88
CA SER A 136 -5.43 -14.76 -4.90
C SER A 136 -4.77 -16.05 -5.37
N GLU A 137 -5.60 -17.04 -5.72
CA GLU A 137 -5.18 -18.30 -6.35
C GLU A 137 -5.91 -18.47 -7.67
N PRO A 138 -5.48 -19.34 -8.60
CA PRO A 138 -6.16 -19.57 -9.86
C PRO A 138 -7.64 -19.90 -9.72
N GLY A 139 -8.02 -20.59 -8.64
CA GLY A 139 -9.41 -20.95 -8.32
C GLY A 139 -10.09 -20.08 -7.25
N SER A 140 -9.39 -19.07 -6.71
CA SER A 140 -9.84 -18.31 -5.53
C SER A 140 -9.41 -16.84 -5.62
N GLY A 141 -10.26 -16.00 -6.18
CA GLY A 141 -10.08 -14.55 -6.26
C GLY A 141 -11.20 -13.84 -5.48
N SER A 142 -12.39 -13.67 -6.08
CA SER A 142 -13.54 -13.04 -5.41
C SER A 142 -13.99 -13.81 -4.17
N ASP A 143 -14.01 -15.15 -4.20
CA ASP A 143 -14.17 -16.01 -3.01
C ASP A 143 -12.80 -16.38 -2.45
N LEU A 144 -12.08 -15.38 -1.93
CA LEU A 144 -10.72 -15.53 -1.43
C LEU A 144 -10.59 -16.57 -0.29
N VAL A 145 -11.63 -16.74 0.52
CA VAL A 145 -11.64 -17.73 1.61
C VAL A 145 -11.69 -19.18 1.13
N SER A 146 -11.92 -19.43 -0.17
CA SER A 146 -11.86 -20.77 -0.76
C SER A 146 -10.44 -21.20 -1.16
N MET A 147 -9.42 -20.43 -0.80
CA MET A 147 -8.01 -20.72 -1.09
C MET A 147 -7.60 -22.12 -0.64
N GLN A 148 -6.69 -22.73 -1.40
CA GLN A 148 -6.20 -24.09 -1.22
C GLN A 148 -4.75 -24.16 -0.75
N THR A 149 -3.95 -23.10 -0.90
CA THR A 149 -2.58 -23.04 -0.36
C THR A 149 -2.60 -23.44 1.11
N PHE A 150 -1.89 -24.51 1.46
CA PHE A 150 -1.96 -25.15 2.76
C PHE A 150 -0.60 -25.20 3.44
N GLY A 151 -0.57 -24.91 4.75
CA GLY A 151 0.57 -25.04 5.62
C GLY A 151 0.37 -26.18 6.60
N GLU A 152 1.13 -27.27 6.45
CA GLU A 152 1.16 -28.37 7.38
C GLU A 152 2.01 -28.01 8.60
N ASP A 153 1.42 -28.13 9.79
CA ASP A 153 2.11 -27.83 11.06
C ASP A 153 3.13 -28.94 11.41
N LYS A 154 4.40 -28.56 11.55
CA LYS A 154 5.51 -29.45 11.92
C LYS A 154 6.07 -29.13 13.32
N GLY A 155 5.34 -28.35 14.12
CA GLY A 155 5.72 -27.96 15.48
C GLY A 155 6.37 -26.58 15.52
N ASP A 156 7.62 -26.43 15.12
CA ASP A 156 8.37 -25.17 15.10
C ASP A 156 8.28 -24.41 13.77
N HIS A 157 7.77 -25.06 12.72
CA HIS A 157 7.56 -24.48 11.40
C HIS A 157 6.31 -25.05 10.72
N TRP A 158 5.91 -24.42 9.61
CA TRP A 158 4.97 -24.99 8.63
C TRP A 158 5.71 -25.41 7.36
N VAL A 159 5.23 -26.45 6.71
CA VAL A 159 5.55 -26.80 5.35
C VAL A 159 4.41 -26.32 4.47
N VAL A 160 4.68 -25.33 3.62
CA VAL A 160 3.66 -24.65 2.80
C VAL A 160 3.71 -25.15 1.38
N ASN A 161 2.55 -25.56 0.87
CA ASN A 161 2.34 -26.01 -0.50
C ASN A 161 1.16 -25.27 -1.14
N GLY A 162 1.33 -24.80 -2.37
CA GLY A 162 0.27 -24.14 -3.12
C GLY A 162 0.76 -23.19 -4.19
N GLN A 163 -0.19 -22.40 -4.69
CA GLN A 163 0.07 -21.44 -5.76
C GLN A 163 -0.71 -20.16 -5.50
N LYS A 164 -0.05 -19.02 -5.67
CA LYS A 164 -0.69 -17.70 -5.73
C LYS A 164 -0.60 -17.13 -7.14
N ILE A 165 -1.54 -16.26 -7.49
CA ILE A 165 -1.58 -15.59 -8.79
C ILE A 165 -1.82 -14.10 -8.61
N TRP A 166 -1.45 -13.31 -9.59
CA TRP A 166 -1.53 -11.84 -9.57
C TRP A 166 -0.68 -11.23 -8.46
N THR A 167 0.37 -11.93 -8.05
CA THR A 167 1.34 -11.44 -7.05
C THR A 167 2.21 -10.37 -7.69
N SER A 168 1.93 -9.10 -7.37
CA SER A 168 2.64 -7.97 -7.99
C SER A 168 4.11 -7.97 -7.60
N TYR A 169 4.98 -7.92 -8.62
CA TYR A 169 6.45 -7.86 -8.49
C TYR A 169 7.04 -8.94 -7.56
N ALA A 170 6.47 -10.13 -7.55
CA ALA A 170 6.95 -11.23 -6.71
C ALA A 170 8.36 -11.68 -7.08
N ASP A 171 8.75 -11.53 -8.34
CA ASP A 171 10.07 -11.82 -8.88
C ASP A 171 11.16 -10.83 -8.45
N GLU A 172 10.77 -9.70 -7.86
CA GLU A 172 11.66 -8.68 -7.33
C GLU A 172 11.49 -8.46 -5.83
N ALA A 173 10.55 -9.16 -5.19
CA ALA A 173 10.28 -9.02 -3.78
C ALA A 173 11.23 -9.86 -2.92
N ASP A 174 11.59 -9.32 -1.75
CA ASP A 174 12.41 -10.04 -0.77
C ASP A 174 11.54 -10.93 0.12
N TRP A 175 10.34 -10.46 0.47
CA TRP A 175 9.42 -11.13 1.38
C TRP A 175 7.99 -11.10 0.86
N ILE A 176 7.21 -12.09 1.27
CA ILE A 176 5.78 -12.18 0.99
C ILE A 176 4.97 -12.18 2.27
N PHE A 177 3.86 -11.44 2.29
CA PHE A 177 2.79 -11.66 3.23
C PHE A 177 1.67 -12.47 2.56
N CYS A 178 1.44 -13.66 3.08
CA CYS A 178 0.67 -14.71 2.40
C CYS A 178 -0.47 -15.22 3.26
N LEU A 179 -1.65 -15.38 2.67
CA LEU A 179 -2.73 -16.11 3.29
C LEU A 179 -2.57 -17.60 3.01
N VAL A 180 -2.46 -18.37 4.08
CA VAL A 180 -2.24 -19.82 4.03
C VAL A 180 -3.29 -20.51 4.90
N ARG A 181 -3.89 -21.56 4.38
CA ARG A 181 -4.80 -22.40 5.17
C ARG A 181 -4.02 -23.27 6.12
N THR A 182 -4.33 -23.19 7.39
CA THR A 182 -3.70 -23.96 8.47
C THR A 182 -4.67 -24.89 9.19
N ASP A 183 -5.98 -24.71 8.94
CA ASP A 183 -7.05 -25.63 9.37
C ASP A 183 -8.05 -25.80 8.23
N LYS A 184 -8.28 -27.05 7.81
CA LYS A 184 -9.18 -27.40 6.70
C LYS A 184 -10.65 -27.50 7.12
N GLU A 185 -10.92 -27.62 8.41
CA GLU A 185 -12.29 -27.79 8.92
C GLU A 185 -13.03 -26.46 9.00
N ASN A 186 -12.30 -25.35 9.19
CA ASN A 186 -12.88 -24.02 9.36
C ASN A 186 -12.61 -23.11 8.14
N LYS A 187 -13.65 -22.72 7.40
CA LYS A 187 -13.52 -21.91 6.20
C LYS A 187 -12.85 -20.55 6.47
N TYR A 188 -13.29 -19.81 7.49
CA TYR A 188 -12.80 -18.48 7.83
C TYR A 188 -11.75 -18.48 8.94
N GLN A 189 -11.91 -19.32 9.94
CA GLN A 189 -11.03 -19.46 11.11
C GLN A 189 -9.94 -20.53 10.89
N GLY A 190 -9.62 -20.86 9.67
CA GLY A 190 -8.58 -21.81 9.30
C GLY A 190 -7.50 -21.19 8.44
N ILE A 191 -7.39 -19.86 8.43
CA ILE A 191 -6.43 -19.11 7.62
C ILE A 191 -5.46 -18.40 8.54
N THR A 192 -4.16 -18.51 8.27
CA THR A 192 -3.09 -17.80 8.96
C THR A 192 -2.44 -16.80 7.99
N PHE A 193 -2.13 -15.61 8.47
CA PHE A 193 -1.43 -14.57 7.74
C PHE A 193 0.07 -14.73 7.96
N MET A 194 0.76 -15.41 7.06
CA MET A 194 2.16 -15.77 7.19
C MET A 194 3.08 -14.74 6.54
N LEU A 195 4.27 -14.60 7.11
CA LEU A 195 5.38 -13.80 6.59
C LEU A 195 6.55 -14.71 6.31
N PHE A 196 7.07 -14.72 5.08
CA PHE A 196 8.26 -15.51 4.77
C PHE A 196 9.08 -14.93 3.61
N ASP A 197 10.35 -15.32 3.59
CA ASP A 197 11.34 -14.87 2.61
C ASP A 197 11.08 -15.52 1.24
N MET A 198 11.18 -14.73 0.18
CA MET A 198 11.01 -15.21 -1.20
C MET A 198 12.21 -16.00 -1.71
N GLU A 199 13.37 -15.94 -1.03
CA GLU A 199 14.54 -16.78 -1.32
C GLU A 199 14.49 -18.15 -0.63
N ASN A 200 13.40 -18.47 0.13
CA ASN A 200 13.25 -19.82 0.68
C ASN A 200 13.26 -20.87 -0.42
N GLU A 201 13.93 -21.98 -0.13
CA GLU A 201 13.88 -23.17 -1.01
C GLU A 201 12.42 -23.60 -1.23
N GLY A 202 12.06 -23.91 -2.48
CA GLY A 202 10.70 -24.27 -2.90
C GLY A 202 9.83 -23.08 -3.31
N VAL A 203 10.25 -21.83 -3.10
CA VAL A 203 9.57 -20.66 -3.66
C VAL A 203 10.06 -20.42 -5.09
N SER A 204 9.13 -20.25 -6.01
CA SER A 204 9.46 -19.84 -7.38
C SER A 204 8.38 -18.92 -7.94
N THR A 205 8.78 -18.06 -8.87
CA THR A 205 7.89 -17.08 -9.51
C THR A 205 7.91 -17.22 -11.02
N LYS A 206 6.78 -16.91 -11.64
CA LYS A 206 6.66 -16.87 -13.10
C LYS A 206 5.91 -15.60 -13.51
N PRO A 207 6.60 -14.62 -14.14
CA PRO A 207 5.98 -13.40 -14.61
C PRO A 207 4.84 -13.63 -15.60
N ILE A 208 3.74 -12.88 -15.45
CA ILE A 208 2.57 -12.92 -16.33
C ILE A 208 2.69 -11.74 -17.30
N LYS A 209 2.88 -12.05 -18.58
CA LYS A 209 2.99 -11.03 -19.61
C LYS A 209 1.61 -10.45 -19.95
N LEU A 210 1.44 -9.14 -19.74
CA LEU A 210 0.24 -8.41 -20.09
C LEU A 210 0.21 -8.03 -21.59
N ILE A 211 -0.96 -7.59 -22.07
CA ILE A 211 -1.14 -7.07 -23.43
C ILE A 211 -0.28 -5.82 -23.70
N SER A 212 0.09 -5.06 -22.66
CA SER A 212 1.03 -3.94 -22.73
C SER A 212 2.48 -4.35 -23.03
N GLY A 213 2.80 -5.65 -22.87
CA GLY A 213 4.16 -6.17 -22.95
C GLY A 213 4.90 -6.24 -21.60
N ASN A 214 4.39 -5.54 -20.56
CA ASN A 214 4.95 -5.54 -19.21
C ASN A 214 4.51 -6.81 -18.44
N SER A 215 5.22 -7.14 -17.36
CA SER A 215 4.94 -8.31 -16.53
C SER A 215 4.96 -7.95 -15.02
N PRO A 216 4.13 -6.97 -14.57
CA PRO A 216 4.14 -6.53 -13.17
C PRO A 216 3.51 -7.55 -12.20
N PHE A 217 2.91 -8.62 -12.70
CA PHE A 217 2.29 -9.67 -11.91
C PHE A 217 2.95 -11.01 -12.15
N CYS A 218 2.97 -11.84 -11.11
CA CYS A 218 3.52 -13.20 -11.18
C CYS A 218 2.49 -14.24 -10.72
N GLU A 219 2.67 -15.47 -11.22
CA GLU A 219 2.32 -16.67 -10.49
C GLU A 219 3.44 -16.94 -9.48
N THR A 220 3.08 -17.32 -8.26
CA THR A 220 4.03 -17.66 -7.20
C THR A 220 3.73 -19.07 -6.71
N PHE A 221 4.71 -19.96 -6.83
CA PHE A 221 4.59 -21.36 -6.46
C PHE A 221 5.32 -21.60 -5.13
N MET A 222 4.73 -22.42 -4.29
CA MET A 222 5.29 -22.90 -3.04
C MET A 222 5.28 -24.44 -3.09
N ASP A 223 6.46 -25.05 -3.07
CA ASP A 223 6.68 -26.49 -3.13
C ASP A 223 7.54 -26.89 -1.93
N ASP A 224 6.90 -27.45 -0.91
CA ASP A 224 7.48 -27.79 0.39
C ASP A 224 8.25 -26.64 1.08
N VAL A 225 7.74 -25.41 0.98
CA VAL A 225 8.39 -24.23 1.55
C VAL A 225 8.33 -24.28 3.08
N THR A 226 9.49 -24.24 3.70
CA THR A 226 9.62 -24.18 5.17
C THR A 226 9.40 -22.75 5.67
N VAL A 227 8.35 -22.54 6.45
CA VAL A 227 8.03 -21.23 7.07
C VAL A 227 8.17 -21.35 8.58
N PRO A 228 9.22 -20.75 9.18
CA PRO A 228 9.40 -20.78 10.64
C PRO A 228 8.22 -20.13 11.38
N LYS A 229 7.83 -20.68 12.53
CA LYS A 229 6.84 -20.03 13.39
C LYS A 229 7.41 -18.82 14.12
N SER A 230 8.73 -18.68 14.17
CA SER A 230 9.41 -17.54 14.77
C SER A 230 10.72 -17.25 14.07
N TYR A 231 11.02 -15.98 13.86
CA TYR A 231 12.29 -15.45 13.32
C TYR A 231 13.19 -14.87 14.42
N GLY A 232 12.83 -15.02 15.68
CA GLY A 232 13.55 -14.52 16.84
C GLY A 232 12.62 -14.20 18.00
N GLU A 233 13.18 -13.60 19.05
CA GLU A 233 12.42 -13.19 20.21
C GLU A 233 11.33 -12.18 19.82
N ASP A 234 10.08 -12.48 20.15
CA ASP A 234 8.90 -11.70 19.82
C ASP A 234 8.71 -11.39 18.32
N ILE A 235 9.23 -12.25 17.42
CA ILE A 235 9.09 -12.12 15.97
C ILE A 235 8.42 -13.36 15.39
N PRO A 236 7.12 -13.57 15.61
CA PRO A 236 6.41 -14.70 14.98
C PRO A 236 6.41 -14.57 13.45
N GLY A 237 6.45 -15.74 12.77
CA GLY A 237 6.37 -15.86 11.30
C GLY A 237 4.96 -15.61 10.73
N TYR A 238 4.07 -15.04 11.55
CA TYR A 238 2.69 -14.71 11.17
C TYR A 238 2.22 -13.45 11.91
N VAL A 239 1.24 -12.76 11.36
CA VAL A 239 0.66 -11.55 11.96
C VAL A 239 -0.68 -11.89 12.62
N GLY A 240 -0.89 -11.37 13.82
CA GLY A 240 -2.07 -11.65 14.65
C GLY A 240 -2.00 -13.03 15.29
N GLU A 241 -3.06 -13.82 15.18
CA GLU A 241 -3.15 -15.16 15.76
C GLU A 241 -3.19 -16.24 14.67
N ILE A 242 -2.69 -17.43 14.96
CA ILE A 242 -2.83 -18.61 14.09
C ILE A 242 -4.32 -18.87 13.86
N ASN A 243 -4.69 -19.21 12.64
CA ASN A 243 -6.08 -19.43 12.19
C ASN A 243 -6.98 -18.18 12.20
N ARG A 244 -6.44 -16.98 12.50
CA ARG A 244 -7.17 -15.70 12.51
C ARG A 244 -6.68 -14.73 11.43
N GLY A 245 -5.88 -15.19 10.48
CA GLY A 245 -5.33 -14.38 9.40
C GLY A 245 -6.38 -13.71 8.50
N TRP A 246 -7.62 -14.24 8.47
CA TRP A 246 -8.73 -13.60 7.77
C TRP A 246 -9.12 -12.24 8.37
N ASP A 247 -8.99 -12.07 9.67
CA ASP A 247 -9.26 -10.78 10.33
C ASP A 247 -8.21 -9.74 9.94
N VAL A 248 -6.93 -10.14 9.88
CA VAL A 248 -5.82 -9.32 9.38
C VAL A 248 -6.04 -8.94 7.91
N ALA A 249 -6.43 -9.92 7.08
CA ALA A 249 -6.70 -9.68 5.65
C ALA A 249 -7.84 -8.68 5.43
N LYS A 250 -8.94 -8.79 6.17
CA LYS A 250 -10.07 -7.83 6.08
C LYS A 250 -9.63 -6.40 6.44
N TYR A 251 -8.83 -6.26 7.47
CA TYR A 251 -8.29 -4.97 7.90
C TYR A 251 -7.40 -4.35 6.81
N LEU A 252 -6.46 -5.14 6.27
CA LEU A 252 -5.56 -4.72 5.19
C LEU A 252 -6.35 -4.31 3.94
N LEU A 253 -7.33 -5.11 3.50
CA LEU A 253 -8.18 -4.80 2.35
C LEU A 253 -9.02 -3.53 2.56
N GLY A 254 -9.33 -3.17 3.81
CA GLY A 254 -9.94 -1.88 4.15
C GLY A 254 -9.03 -0.72 3.76
N HIS A 255 -7.77 -0.74 4.20
CA HIS A 255 -6.75 0.27 3.86
C HIS A 255 -6.44 0.33 2.37
N GLU A 256 -6.39 -0.82 1.69
CA GLU A 256 -6.21 -0.87 0.23
C GLU A 256 -7.31 -0.12 -0.52
N ARG A 257 -8.58 -0.31 -0.12
CA ARG A 257 -9.72 0.43 -0.70
C ARG A 257 -9.63 1.93 -0.47
N GLU A 258 -9.24 2.35 0.73
CA GLU A 258 -9.03 3.76 1.05
C GLU A 258 -7.93 4.37 0.18
N MET A 259 -6.81 3.67 0.01
CA MET A 259 -5.70 4.09 -0.84
C MET A 259 -6.13 4.22 -2.31
N ILE A 260 -6.82 3.21 -2.86
CA ILE A 260 -7.32 3.24 -4.24
C ILE A 260 -8.31 4.40 -4.43
N SER A 261 -9.19 4.63 -3.45
CA SER A 261 -10.13 5.76 -3.49
C SER A 261 -9.41 7.11 -3.45
N ALA A 262 -8.38 7.25 -2.63
CA ALA A 262 -7.59 8.48 -2.53
C ALA A 262 -6.76 8.76 -3.79
N THR A 263 -6.26 7.72 -4.47
CA THR A 263 -5.50 7.87 -5.73
C THR A 263 -6.39 7.97 -6.96
N GLY A 264 -7.60 7.41 -6.92
CA GLY A 264 -8.55 7.37 -8.03
C GLY A 264 -9.42 8.61 -8.20
N GLY A 265 -9.56 9.45 -7.17
CA GLY A 265 -10.44 10.63 -7.17
C GLY A 265 -9.80 11.95 -7.58
N GLY A 266 -8.47 11.99 -7.81
CA GLY A 266 -7.77 13.23 -8.18
C GLY A 266 -8.01 13.60 -9.65
N ASP A 267 -8.68 14.72 -9.86
CA ASP A 267 -8.64 15.61 -11.03
C ASP A 267 -8.74 14.99 -12.45
N ARG A 268 -9.36 13.79 -12.57
CA ARG A 268 -9.57 13.17 -13.90
C ARG A 268 -10.50 13.96 -14.79
N ALA A 269 -11.45 14.70 -14.22
CA ALA A 269 -12.39 15.53 -14.98
C ALA A 269 -11.69 16.75 -15.59
N SER A 270 -10.81 17.43 -14.85
CA SER A 270 -10.04 18.56 -15.35
C SER A 270 -8.99 18.14 -16.40
N SER A 271 -8.57 16.87 -16.40
CA SER A 271 -7.61 16.33 -17.36
C SER A 271 -8.20 16.13 -18.77
N LEU A 272 -9.50 15.84 -18.89
CA LEU A 272 -10.12 15.55 -20.20
C LEU A 272 -10.13 16.79 -21.09
N GLY A 273 -10.55 17.94 -20.56
CA GLY A 273 -10.51 19.21 -21.27
C GLY A 273 -9.09 19.63 -21.71
N ALA A 274 -8.09 19.38 -20.83
CA ALA A 274 -6.69 19.65 -21.13
C ALA A 274 -6.12 18.69 -22.20
N VAL A 275 -6.52 17.42 -22.20
CA VAL A 275 -6.10 16.43 -23.20
C VAL A 275 -6.69 16.75 -24.57
N THR A 276 -7.99 16.99 -24.65
CA THR A 276 -8.67 17.29 -25.90
C THR A 276 -8.24 18.60 -26.48
N SER A 277 -7.98 19.64 -25.67
CA SER A 277 -7.44 20.91 -26.11
C SER A 277 -6.03 20.76 -26.71
N ARG A 278 -5.15 19.99 -26.04
CA ARG A 278 -3.80 19.67 -26.55
C ARG A 278 -3.82 18.85 -27.83
N ALA A 279 -4.80 17.97 -27.98
CA ALA A 279 -5.00 17.15 -29.17
C ALA A 279 -5.67 17.92 -30.33
N GLY A 280 -6.07 19.18 -30.14
CA GLY A 280 -6.78 19.97 -31.15
C GLY A 280 -8.20 19.47 -31.45
N LEU A 281 -8.77 18.66 -30.58
CA LEU A 281 -10.11 18.07 -30.69
C LEU A 281 -11.14 19.08 -30.18
N LEU A 282 -11.47 20.08 -31.03
CA LEU A 282 -12.38 21.18 -30.69
C LEU A 282 -13.73 21.11 -31.43
N ASP A 283 -14.11 19.93 -31.92
CA ASP A 283 -15.42 19.69 -32.52
C ASP A 283 -16.56 20.12 -31.57
N PRO A 284 -17.59 20.87 -32.05
CA PRO A 284 -18.70 21.30 -31.19
C PRO A 284 -19.49 20.17 -30.55
N VAL A 285 -19.64 19.03 -31.24
CA VAL A 285 -20.33 17.84 -30.69
C VAL A 285 -19.52 17.26 -29.53
N LEU A 286 -18.22 17.04 -29.72
CA LEU A 286 -17.31 16.56 -28.69
C LEU A 286 -17.28 17.50 -27.48
N ARG A 287 -17.31 18.82 -27.71
CA ARG A 287 -17.37 19.80 -26.60
C ARG A 287 -18.67 19.68 -25.78
N ALA A 288 -19.81 19.41 -26.45
CA ALA A 288 -21.08 19.20 -25.75
C ALA A 288 -21.04 17.91 -24.90
N GLU A 289 -20.49 16.81 -25.45
CA GLU A 289 -20.32 15.56 -24.72
C GLU A 289 -19.38 15.73 -23.52
N MET A 290 -18.29 16.48 -23.69
CA MET A 290 -17.38 16.81 -22.60
C MET A 290 -18.05 17.62 -21.49
N ALA A 291 -18.88 18.61 -21.85
CA ALA A 291 -19.62 19.40 -20.85
C ALA A 291 -20.60 18.53 -20.05
N MET A 292 -21.26 17.56 -20.68
CA MET A 292 -22.11 16.58 -19.98
C MET A 292 -21.29 15.69 -19.07
N PHE A 293 -20.12 15.20 -19.50
CA PHE A 293 -19.20 14.44 -18.67
C PHE A 293 -18.73 15.24 -17.44
N ASP A 294 -18.40 16.52 -17.61
CA ASP A 294 -17.99 17.40 -16.51
C ASP A 294 -19.15 17.59 -15.48
N VAL A 295 -20.40 17.69 -15.94
CA VAL A 295 -21.57 17.76 -15.06
C VAL A 295 -21.73 16.46 -14.25
N ASP A 296 -21.57 15.30 -14.90
CA ASP A 296 -21.65 14.01 -14.24
C ASP A 296 -20.53 13.85 -13.22
N ALA A 297 -19.30 14.26 -13.56
CA ALA A 297 -18.15 14.23 -12.68
C ALA A 297 -18.33 15.14 -11.45
N LEU A 298 -18.85 16.34 -11.62
CA LEU A 298 -19.19 17.26 -10.54
C LEU A 298 -20.27 16.67 -9.62
N SER A 299 -21.32 16.08 -10.22
CA SER A 299 -22.40 15.43 -9.47
C SER A 299 -21.88 14.26 -8.64
N PHE A 300 -21.00 13.43 -9.20
CA PHE A 300 -20.34 12.33 -8.49
C PHE A 300 -19.46 12.83 -7.34
N THR A 301 -18.71 13.89 -7.56
CA THR A 301 -17.87 14.52 -6.53
C THR A 301 -18.72 15.02 -5.36
N ALA A 302 -19.78 15.77 -5.65
CA ALA A 302 -20.70 16.28 -4.64
C ALA A 302 -21.39 15.17 -3.84
N MET A 303 -21.80 14.08 -4.51
CA MET A 303 -22.36 12.90 -3.84
C MET A 303 -21.33 12.23 -2.93
N SER A 304 -20.08 12.11 -3.38
CA SER A 304 -19.01 11.50 -2.60
C SER A 304 -18.68 12.32 -1.36
N GLU A 305 -18.60 13.64 -1.49
CA GLU A 305 -18.39 14.57 -0.37
C GLU A 305 -19.53 14.46 0.66
N LYS A 306 -20.79 14.51 0.19
CA LYS A 306 -21.95 14.32 1.06
C LYS A 306 -21.93 12.99 1.79
N PHE A 307 -21.59 11.89 1.10
CA PHE A 307 -21.49 10.58 1.73
C PHE A 307 -20.39 10.55 2.82
N MET A 308 -19.23 11.16 2.55
CA MET A 308 -18.16 11.27 3.54
C MET A 308 -18.54 12.11 4.75
N ASP A 309 -19.27 13.18 4.55
CA ASP A 309 -19.78 14.01 5.66
C ASP A 309 -20.83 13.28 6.50
N GLU A 310 -21.73 12.54 5.87
CA GLU A 310 -22.69 11.68 6.58
C GLU A 310 -21.98 10.55 7.35
N LEU A 311 -20.92 9.96 6.79
CA LEU A 311 -20.13 8.95 7.47
C LEU A 311 -19.43 9.50 8.70
N LYS A 312 -18.78 10.67 8.59
CA LYS A 312 -18.18 11.39 9.72
C LYS A 312 -19.19 11.71 10.80
N ALA A 313 -20.35 12.25 10.44
CA ALA A 313 -21.42 12.57 11.38
C ALA A 313 -21.94 11.32 12.13
N ARG A 314 -21.96 10.15 11.50
CA ARG A 314 -22.31 8.87 12.17
C ARG A 314 -21.24 8.39 13.13
N ILE A 315 -19.97 8.62 12.81
CA ILE A 315 -18.84 8.26 13.69
C ILE A 315 -18.76 9.20 14.88
N GLU A 316 -19.04 10.49 14.70
CA GLU A 316 -19.01 11.52 15.73
C GLU A 316 -20.29 11.55 16.59
N ALA A 317 -21.39 10.96 16.11
CA ALA A 317 -22.62 10.85 16.91
C ALA A 317 -22.36 9.93 18.11
N PRO A 318 -22.59 10.39 19.35
CA PRO A 318 -22.54 9.50 20.49
C PRO A 318 -23.52 8.35 20.25
N LEU A 319 -23.10 7.12 20.60
CA LEU A 319 -23.98 5.95 20.64
C LEU A 319 -25.17 6.29 21.57
N VAL A 320 -26.19 6.91 21.02
CA VAL A 320 -27.48 7.05 21.67
C VAL A 320 -28.03 5.63 21.68
N THR A 321 -27.82 4.97 22.82
CA THR A 321 -28.47 3.73 23.19
C THR A 321 -29.96 3.88 22.92
N HIS A 322 -30.45 3.25 21.85
CA HIS A 322 -31.86 2.94 21.73
C HIS A 322 -32.17 1.82 22.74
N LEU A 323 -32.19 2.20 24.00
CA LEU A 323 -32.98 1.54 25.03
C LEU A 323 -34.30 2.32 25.06
N HIS A 324 -35.32 1.81 24.34
CA HIS A 324 -36.73 1.89 24.67
C HIS A 324 -37.57 1.49 23.44
N ALA A 325 -37.98 0.25 23.38
CA ALA A 325 -39.36 -0.27 23.34
C ALA A 325 -39.34 -1.76 23.00
#